data_68d198689a00f90ede021a5fe2b628b8
#
_entry.id   68d198689a00f90ede021a5fe2b628b8
#
_cell.length_a   1.000
_cell.length_b   1.000
_cell.length_c   1.000
_cell.angle_alpha   90.00
_cell.angle_beta   90.00
_cell.angle_gamma   90.00
#
_symmetry.space_group_name_H-M   'P 1'
#
loop_
_entity.id
_entity.type
_entity.pdbx_description
1 polymer ?
#
loop_
_entity_poly.entity_id
_entity_poly.type
_entity_poly.pdbx_seq_one_letter_code
_entity_poly.pdbx_strand_id
1 'polypeptide(L)'
;MCSSDLAFLCFSSLAVVIIDAGLVAAGVLAVSSGLWIVLGANLGTAFLASVTTMGSDAMTRRAPMGNTIFRVLCFVIGAAALILIPEVSRAFESMASDQVIWFHVVFNAVSGVLGLIILNPVAALVDRLLPAAPMVSTGTESLTEDSLSDPETAFHLAEGEIEKTCWFVSEFWRKAGDLITKNPAVGAVMLLRQDYPMIRQRCHAVNSYLSRIVQTSLTPSEIARWEELHAKNADLQSIGHEIDKVIAGLGEHKVKKERFFDEQGEKELLEAHARIADDLKTALDYLSADDPVKREAAHKKLLATRKTLNDNELALVQSHMDRVSRGDFKAIETSALHIALINRFRRLRTKINELAELSF
;
A
#
# COMPACT_ATOMS: atom_id res chain seq x y z
N MET A 1 -27.30 -11.55 -16.73
CA MET A 1 -25.96 -11.36 -16.15
C MET A 1 -24.94 -11.69 -17.23
N CYS A 2 -24.00 -10.79 -17.49
CA CYS A 2 -22.94 -11.01 -18.45
C CYS A 2 -21.88 -11.94 -17.83
N SER A 3 -21.15 -12.73 -18.62
CA SER A 3 -20.07 -13.62 -18.12
C SER A 3 -18.95 -12.85 -17.41
N SER A 4 -18.71 -11.60 -17.81
CA SER A 4 -17.79 -10.68 -17.13
C SER A 4 -18.27 -10.29 -15.72
N ASP A 5 -19.61 -10.10 -15.54
CA ASP A 5 -20.18 -9.77 -14.23
C ASP A 5 -20.05 -10.95 -13.25
N LEU A 6 -20.23 -12.18 -13.76
CA LEU A 6 -20.08 -13.40 -12.97
C LEU A 6 -18.62 -13.60 -12.52
N ALA A 7 -17.64 -13.39 -13.41
CA ALA A 7 -16.23 -13.49 -13.07
C ALA A 7 -15.77 -12.38 -12.10
N PHE A 8 -16.33 -11.17 -12.22
CA PHE A 8 -16.10 -10.07 -11.29
C PHE A 8 -16.65 -10.40 -9.89
N LEU A 9 -17.85 -10.95 -9.80
CA LEU A 9 -18.49 -11.33 -8.52
C LEU A 9 -17.84 -12.56 -7.87
N CYS A 10 -17.40 -13.53 -8.66
CA CYS A 10 -16.74 -14.75 -8.15
C CYS A 10 -15.26 -14.54 -7.83
N PHE A 11 -14.67 -13.39 -8.13
CA PHE A 11 -13.24 -13.10 -7.96
C PHE A 11 -12.29 -14.10 -8.66
N SER A 12 -12.81 -14.92 -9.60
CA SER A 12 -12.06 -15.98 -10.26
C SER A 12 -12.61 -16.31 -11.64
N SER A 13 -11.79 -16.11 -12.68
CA SER A 13 -12.14 -16.56 -14.03
C SER A 13 -12.16 -18.07 -14.13
N LEU A 14 -11.30 -18.78 -13.38
CA LEU A 14 -11.22 -20.23 -13.40
C LEU A 14 -12.51 -20.88 -12.88
N ALA A 15 -13.09 -20.33 -11.82
CA ALA A 15 -14.37 -20.82 -11.28
C ALA A 15 -15.49 -20.72 -12.32
N VAL A 16 -15.56 -19.61 -13.05
CA VAL A 16 -16.52 -19.42 -14.14
C VAL A 16 -16.31 -20.41 -15.29
N VAL A 17 -15.04 -20.63 -15.68
CA VAL A 17 -14.69 -21.59 -16.75
C VAL A 17 -15.05 -23.03 -16.36
N ILE A 18 -14.85 -23.44 -15.10
CA ILE A 18 -15.22 -24.77 -14.61
C ILE A 18 -16.75 -24.96 -14.65
N ILE A 19 -17.51 -23.96 -14.19
CA ILE A 19 -18.97 -24.00 -14.26
C ILE A 19 -19.44 -24.08 -15.71
N ASP A 20 -18.87 -23.25 -16.57
CA ASP A 20 -19.18 -23.21 -18.01
C ASP A 20 -18.90 -24.56 -18.68
N ALA A 21 -17.73 -25.15 -18.44
CA ALA A 21 -17.36 -26.47 -18.93
C ALA A 21 -18.36 -27.56 -18.47
N GLY A 22 -18.80 -27.48 -17.21
CA GLY A 22 -19.83 -28.40 -16.69
C GLY A 22 -21.18 -28.23 -17.38
N LEU A 23 -21.62 -27.00 -17.68
CA LEU A 23 -22.86 -26.73 -18.40
C LEU A 23 -22.82 -27.18 -19.86
N VAL A 24 -21.66 -27.02 -20.53
CA VAL A 24 -21.45 -27.50 -21.88
C VAL A 24 -21.42 -29.04 -21.91
N ALA A 25 -20.72 -29.68 -20.98
CA ALA A 25 -20.66 -31.14 -20.88
C ALA A 25 -22.05 -31.77 -20.59
N ALA A 26 -22.89 -31.05 -19.82
CA ALA A 26 -24.29 -31.43 -19.55
C ALA A 26 -25.26 -31.18 -20.74
N GLY A 27 -24.77 -30.58 -21.84
CA GLY A 27 -25.62 -30.22 -22.99
C GLY A 27 -26.57 -29.03 -22.72
N VAL A 28 -26.40 -28.31 -21.62
CA VAL A 28 -27.20 -27.12 -21.27
C VAL A 28 -26.79 -25.90 -22.10
N LEU A 29 -25.51 -25.80 -22.42
CA LEU A 29 -24.94 -24.74 -23.26
C LEU A 29 -24.28 -25.30 -24.50
N ALA A 30 -24.42 -24.59 -25.62
CA ALA A 30 -23.65 -24.88 -26.81
C ALA A 30 -22.16 -24.56 -26.62
N VAL A 31 -21.25 -25.32 -27.21
CA VAL A 31 -19.80 -25.07 -27.13
C VAL A 31 -19.44 -23.64 -27.54
N SER A 32 -20.02 -23.18 -28.68
CA SER A 32 -19.81 -21.78 -29.13
C SER A 32 -20.16 -20.74 -28.08
N SER A 33 -21.24 -20.92 -27.32
CA SER A 33 -21.60 -20.05 -26.20
C SER A 33 -20.58 -20.09 -25.08
N GLY A 34 -20.05 -21.28 -24.77
CA GLY A 34 -18.99 -21.47 -23.77
C GLY A 34 -17.71 -20.72 -24.14
N LEU A 35 -17.30 -20.72 -25.42
CA LEU A 35 -16.12 -19.95 -25.85
C LEU A 35 -16.26 -18.45 -25.56
N TRP A 36 -17.45 -17.89 -25.76
CA TRP A 36 -17.73 -16.49 -25.43
C TRP A 36 -17.72 -16.21 -23.92
N ILE A 37 -18.18 -17.17 -23.11
CA ILE A 37 -18.13 -17.07 -21.65
C ILE A 37 -16.67 -17.03 -21.16
N VAL A 38 -15.78 -17.85 -21.75
CA VAL A 38 -14.35 -17.82 -21.44
C VAL A 38 -13.74 -16.45 -21.70
N LEU A 39 -14.02 -15.84 -22.86
CA LEU A 39 -13.52 -14.49 -23.18
C LEU A 39 -14.01 -13.47 -22.15
N GLY A 40 -15.31 -13.49 -21.84
CA GLY A 40 -15.92 -12.58 -20.86
C GLY A 40 -15.36 -12.77 -19.44
N ALA A 41 -15.12 -14.00 -19.00
CA ALA A 41 -14.56 -14.31 -17.69
C ALA A 41 -13.13 -13.76 -17.53
N ASN A 42 -12.30 -13.87 -18.56
CA ASN A 42 -10.95 -13.30 -18.56
C ASN A 42 -10.96 -11.76 -18.49
N LEU A 43 -11.92 -11.12 -19.15
CA LEU A 43 -12.08 -9.67 -19.11
C LEU A 43 -12.58 -9.19 -17.73
N GLY A 44 -13.56 -9.88 -17.14
CA GLY A 44 -14.17 -9.50 -15.87
C GLY A 44 -13.18 -9.43 -14.71
N THR A 45 -12.27 -10.40 -14.61
CA THR A 45 -11.24 -10.43 -13.57
C THR A 45 -10.22 -9.29 -13.68
N ALA A 46 -9.96 -8.78 -14.88
CA ALA A 46 -9.03 -7.67 -15.07
C ALA A 46 -9.61 -6.34 -14.51
N PHE A 47 -10.91 -6.13 -14.66
CA PHE A 47 -11.58 -4.94 -14.11
C PHE A 47 -11.55 -4.90 -12.58
N LEU A 48 -11.63 -6.04 -11.92
CA LEU A 48 -11.60 -6.11 -10.47
C LEU A 48 -10.34 -5.44 -9.88
N ALA A 49 -9.17 -5.77 -10.39
CA ALA A 49 -7.90 -5.19 -9.93
C ALA A 49 -7.85 -3.67 -10.14
N SER A 50 -8.41 -3.17 -11.24
CA SER A 50 -8.48 -1.73 -11.52
C SER A 50 -9.47 -1.01 -10.60
N VAL A 51 -10.62 -1.62 -10.29
CA VAL A 51 -11.62 -1.03 -9.38
C VAL A 51 -11.10 -0.99 -7.95
N THR A 52 -10.47 -2.07 -7.47
CA THR A 52 -9.92 -2.12 -6.11
C THR A 52 -8.80 -1.13 -5.86
N THR A 53 -8.11 -0.69 -6.91
CA THR A 53 -7.01 0.28 -6.82
C THR A 53 -7.42 1.72 -7.19
N MET A 54 -8.70 2.00 -7.48
CA MET A 54 -9.16 3.35 -7.89
C MET A 54 -8.83 4.46 -6.90
N GLY A 55 -8.85 4.16 -5.61
CA GLY A 55 -8.49 5.09 -4.53
C GLY A 55 -6.99 5.21 -4.25
N SER A 56 -6.15 4.45 -4.96
CA SER A 56 -4.70 4.47 -4.78
C SER A 56 -4.03 5.53 -5.66
N ASP A 57 -2.76 5.81 -5.39
CA ASP A 57 -1.93 6.70 -6.20
C ASP A 57 -1.71 6.19 -7.64
N ALA A 58 -1.27 7.09 -8.52
CA ALA A 58 -1.07 6.79 -9.94
C ALA A 58 -0.10 5.61 -10.18
N MET A 59 0.97 5.51 -9.38
CA MET A 59 1.96 4.44 -9.54
C MET A 59 1.37 3.07 -9.21
N THR A 60 0.62 2.95 -8.11
CA THR A 60 -0.08 1.72 -7.70
C THR A 60 -1.12 1.29 -8.74
N ARG A 61 -1.79 2.24 -9.41
CA ARG A 61 -2.81 1.98 -10.43
C ARG A 61 -2.26 1.55 -11.78
N ARG A 62 -0.98 1.78 -12.07
CA ARG A 62 -0.38 1.50 -13.40
C ARG A 62 -0.45 0.03 -13.78
N ALA A 63 -0.02 -0.88 -12.91
CA ALA A 63 -0.03 -2.31 -13.21
C ALA A 63 -1.45 -2.88 -13.41
N PRO A 64 -2.45 -2.60 -12.55
CA PRO A 64 -3.84 -2.98 -12.80
C PRO A 64 -4.42 -2.39 -14.08
N MET A 65 -4.17 -1.11 -14.37
CA MET A 65 -4.62 -0.46 -15.60
C MET A 65 -4.00 -1.10 -16.83
N GLY A 66 -2.68 -1.36 -16.81
CA GLY A 66 -1.99 -2.06 -17.90
C GLY A 66 -2.57 -3.46 -18.17
N ASN A 67 -2.83 -4.23 -17.10
CA ASN A 67 -3.48 -5.51 -17.22
C ASN A 67 -4.89 -5.40 -17.82
N THR A 68 -5.67 -4.39 -17.42
CA THR A 68 -7.01 -4.18 -17.97
C THR A 68 -6.96 -3.84 -19.46
N ILE A 69 -6.10 -2.89 -19.87
CA ILE A 69 -5.91 -2.53 -21.29
C ILE A 69 -5.50 -3.76 -22.09
N PHE A 70 -4.54 -4.54 -21.58
CA PHE A 70 -4.08 -5.76 -22.22
C PHE A 70 -5.20 -6.79 -22.37
N ARG A 71 -6.00 -7.05 -21.33
CA ARG A 71 -7.11 -8.00 -21.37
C ARG A 71 -8.24 -7.55 -22.28
N VAL A 72 -8.53 -6.25 -22.36
CA VAL A 72 -9.48 -5.71 -23.35
C VAL A 72 -8.99 -5.98 -24.77
N LEU A 73 -7.70 -5.76 -25.04
CA LEU A 73 -7.12 -6.06 -26.36
C LEU A 73 -7.21 -7.55 -26.68
N CYS A 74 -6.85 -8.44 -25.76
CA CYS A 74 -6.97 -9.88 -25.95
C CYS A 74 -8.44 -10.31 -26.19
N PHE A 75 -9.38 -9.71 -25.45
CA PHE A 75 -10.82 -9.95 -25.68
C PHE A 75 -11.25 -9.54 -27.10
N VAL A 76 -10.85 -8.37 -27.57
CA VAL A 76 -11.18 -7.88 -28.93
C VAL A 76 -10.57 -8.80 -30.00
N ILE A 77 -9.32 -9.22 -29.83
CA ILE A 77 -8.65 -10.16 -30.76
C ILE A 77 -9.34 -11.53 -30.74
N GLY A 78 -9.64 -12.07 -29.56
CA GLY A 78 -10.34 -13.35 -29.43
C GLY A 78 -11.75 -13.33 -30.01
N ALA A 79 -12.50 -12.23 -29.74
CA ALA A 79 -13.82 -12.04 -30.31
C ALA A 79 -13.77 -11.93 -31.85
N ALA A 80 -12.82 -11.15 -32.37
CA ALA A 80 -12.62 -11.06 -33.81
C ALA A 80 -12.26 -12.42 -34.43
N ALA A 81 -11.42 -13.22 -33.77
CA ALA A 81 -11.09 -14.58 -34.23
C ALA A 81 -12.32 -15.48 -34.28
N LEU A 82 -13.17 -15.46 -33.26
CA LEU A 82 -14.40 -16.26 -33.24
C LEU A 82 -15.44 -15.83 -34.28
N ILE A 83 -15.50 -14.54 -34.63
CA ILE A 83 -16.45 -13.97 -35.58
C ILE A 83 -15.96 -14.15 -37.03
N LEU A 84 -14.69 -13.80 -37.28
CA LEU A 84 -14.16 -13.66 -38.63
C LEU A 84 -13.52 -14.97 -39.14
N ILE A 85 -13.17 -15.90 -38.26
CA ILE A 85 -12.49 -17.14 -38.59
C ILE A 85 -13.32 -18.34 -38.02
N PRO A 86 -14.38 -18.77 -38.73
CA PRO A 86 -15.26 -19.85 -38.26
C PRO A 86 -14.53 -21.16 -37.95
N GLU A 87 -13.36 -21.37 -38.57
CA GLU A 87 -12.50 -22.53 -38.35
C GLU A 87 -12.02 -22.61 -36.89
N VAL A 88 -11.84 -21.46 -36.21
CA VAL A 88 -11.45 -21.40 -34.81
C VAL A 88 -12.54 -22.01 -33.91
N SER A 89 -13.79 -21.61 -34.08
CA SER A 89 -14.91 -22.20 -33.33
C SER A 89 -15.08 -23.69 -33.64
N ARG A 90 -15.09 -24.05 -34.94
CA ARG A 90 -15.23 -25.44 -35.40
C ARG A 90 -14.13 -26.36 -34.88
N ALA A 91 -12.89 -25.86 -34.75
CA ALA A 91 -11.78 -26.66 -34.25
C ALA A 91 -12.03 -27.11 -32.79
N PHE A 92 -12.59 -26.24 -31.93
CA PHE A 92 -12.96 -26.61 -30.55
C PHE A 92 -14.25 -27.45 -30.53
N GLU A 93 -15.26 -27.09 -31.30
CA GLU A 93 -16.52 -27.85 -31.39
C GLU A 93 -16.30 -29.32 -31.83
N SER A 94 -15.28 -29.58 -32.64
CA SER A 94 -14.94 -30.93 -33.10
C SER A 94 -14.20 -31.79 -32.08
N MET A 95 -13.76 -31.23 -30.94
CA MET A 95 -13.11 -31.98 -29.87
C MET A 95 -14.11 -32.89 -29.15
N ALA A 96 -13.66 -34.07 -28.72
CA ALA A 96 -14.51 -35.06 -28.05
C ALA A 96 -14.92 -34.63 -26.62
N SER A 97 -14.08 -33.89 -25.94
CA SER A 97 -14.35 -33.44 -24.56
C SER A 97 -13.54 -32.17 -24.20
N ASP A 98 -13.92 -31.52 -23.12
CA ASP A 98 -13.17 -30.41 -22.48
C ASP A 98 -12.90 -29.19 -23.38
N GLN A 99 -13.77 -28.94 -24.37
CA GLN A 99 -13.64 -27.92 -25.40
C GLN A 99 -13.40 -26.53 -24.80
N VAL A 100 -14.17 -26.16 -23.78
CA VAL A 100 -14.11 -24.89 -23.09
C VAL A 100 -12.81 -24.74 -22.32
N ILE A 101 -12.35 -25.79 -21.65
CA ILE A 101 -11.10 -25.84 -20.91
C ILE A 101 -9.91 -25.65 -21.84
N TRP A 102 -9.89 -26.41 -22.97
CA TRP A 102 -8.83 -26.28 -23.98
C TRP A 102 -8.80 -24.87 -24.59
N PHE A 103 -9.96 -24.31 -24.91
CA PHE A 103 -10.03 -22.93 -25.39
C PHE A 103 -9.46 -21.93 -24.34
N HIS A 104 -9.81 -22.11 -23.08
CA HIS A 104 -9.26 -21.27 -22.00
C HIS A 104 -7.73 -21.37 -21.91
N VAL A 105 -7.18 -22.58 -21.99
CA VAL A 105 -5.72 -22.80 -21.94
C VAL A 105 -5.03 -22.16 -23.16
N VAL A 106 -5.52 -22.44 -24.35
CA VAL A 106 -4.95 -21.91 -25.61
C VAL A 106 -5.05 -20.37 -25.62
N PHE A 107 -6.21 -19.82 -25.28
CA PHE A 107 -6.42 -18.36 -25.21
C PHE A 107 -5.44 -17.70 -24.25
N ASN A 108 -5.24 -18.25 -23.05
CA ASN A 108 -4.29 -17.68 -22.09
C ASN A 108 -2.83 -17.88 -22.52
N ALA A 109 -2.48 -18.98 -23.15
CA ALA A 109 -1.12 -19.20 -23.69
C ALA A 109 -0.80 -18.20 -24.81
N VAL A 110 -1.72 -18.01 -25.75
CA VAL A 110 -1.58 -17.00 -26.83
C VAL A 110 -1.53 -15.61 -26.27
N SER A 111 -2.41 -15.29 -25.31
CA SER A 111 -2.38 -14.01 -24.60
C SER A 111 -1.06 -13.78 -23.88
N GLY A 112 -0.48 -14.80 -23.24
CA GLY A 112 0.83 -14.70 -22.60
C GLY A 112 1.95 -14.34 -23.57
N VAL A 113 2.01 -15.02 -24.74
CA VAL A 113 2.98 -14.69 -25.80
C VAL A 113 2.77 -13.28 -26.33
N LEU A 114 1.52 -12.90 -26.61
CA LEU A 114 1.17 -11.55 -27.07
C LEU A 114 1.59 -10.51 -26.04
N GLY A 115 1.39 -10.79 -24.74
CA GLY A 115 1.77 -9.90 -23.64
C GLY A 115 3.26 -9.58 -23.63
N LEU A 116 4.12 -10.57 -23.90
CA LEU A 116 5.57 -10.34 -23.99
C LEU A 116 5.94 -9.39 -25.13
N ILE A 117 5.21 -9.47 -26.26
CA ILE A 117 5.47 -8.63 -27.44
C ILE A 117 5.01 -7.18 -27.22
N ILE A 118 3.84 -6.99 -26.60
CA ILE A 118 3.23 -5.66 -26.47
C ILE A 118 3.40 -5.01 -25.10
N LEU A 119 4.22 -5.58 -24.22
CA LEU A 119 4.45 -5.06 -22.88
C LEU A 119 4.86 -3.58 -22.88
N ASN A 120 5.88 -3.25 -23.67
CA ASN A 120 6.41 -1.89 -23.75
C ASN A 120 5.40 -0.87 -24.30
N PRO A 121 4.70 -1.12 -25.43
CA PRO A 121 3.63 -0.25 -25.89
C PRO A 121 2.51 -0.02 -24.86
N VAL A 122 2.07 -1.07 -24.16
CA VAL A 122 1.04 -0.97 -23.13
C VAL A 122 1.56 -0.15 -21.94
N ALA A 123 2.79 -0.39 -21.49
CA ALA A 123 3.42 0.39 -20.42
C ALA A 123 3.51 1.88 -20.79
N ALA A 124 3.97 2.20 -22.00
CA ALA A 124 4.05 3.57 -22.49
C ALA A 124 2.68 4.27 -22.56
N LEU A 125 1.63 3.54 -22.93
CA LEU A 125 0.26 4.05 -22.93
C LEU A 125 -0.20 4.33 -21.49
N VAL A 126 0.05 3.42 -20.56
CA VAL A 126 -0.31 3.57 -19.14
C VAL A 126 0.42 4.75 -18.52
N ASP A 127 1.71 4.97 -18.84
CA ASP A 127 2.49 6.11 -18.36
C ASP A 127 1.90 7.45 -18.84
N ARG A 128 1.32 7.48 -20.05
CA ARG A 128 0.62 8.65 -20.57
C ARG A 128 -0.74 8.89 -19.91
N LEU A 129 -1.48 7.81 -19.61
CA LEU A 129 -2.81 7.89 -18.98
C LEU A 129 -2.73 8.18 -17.48
N LEU A 130 -1.70 7.68 -16.84
CA LEU A 130 -1.42 7.84 -15.42
C LEU A 130 -0.01 8.44 -15.25
N PRO A 131 0.20 9.71 -15.64
CA PRO A 131 1.49 10.34 -15.45
C PRO A 131 1.87 10.26 -13.97
N ALA A 132 3.14 9.97 -13.70
CA ALA A 132 3.66 10.15 -12.35
C ALA A 132 3.37 11.60 -11.96
N ALA A 133 2.92 11.82 -10.73
CA ALA A 133 2.88 13.17 -10.20
C ALA A 133 4.24 13.82 -10.49
N PRO A 134 4.29 15.08 -10.95
CA PRO A 134 5.56 15.76 -11.14
C PRO A 134 6.35 15.57 -9.85
N MET A 135 7.60 15.14 -9.98
CA MET A 135 8.48 15.03 -8.82
C MET A 135 8.53 16.42 -8.20
N VAL A 136 7.71 16.63 -7.17
CA VAL A 136 7.94 17.77 -6.27
C VAL A 136 9.38 17.56 -5.86
N SER A 137 10.22 18.59 -5.99
CA SER A 137 11.59 18.55 -5.50
C SER A 137 11.53 17.95 -4.09
N THR A 138 12.02 16.72 -3.96
CA THR A 138 11.91 15.97 -2.69
C THR A 138 12.85 16.54 -1.65
N GLY A 139 13.65 17.55 -2.04
CA GLY A 139 14.74 18.03 -1.21
C GLY A 139 15.83 16.99 -0.98
N THR A 140 15.85 15.91 -1.78
CA THR A 140 16.90 14.86 -1.77
C THR A 140 18.04 15.17 -2.77
N GLU A 141 18.22 16.44 -3.10
CA GLU A 141 19.27 16.93 -4.02
C GLU A 141 20.69 16.63 -3.53
N SER A 142 20.83 16.30 -2.24
CA SER A 142 22.10 15.85 -1.64
C SER A 142 22.53 14.46 -2.10
N LEU A 143 21.63 13.60 -2.59
CA LEU A 143 21.94 12.26 -3.08
C LEU A 143 22.50 12.33 -4.51
N THR A 144 23.76 12.73 -4.64
CA THR A 144 24.41 12.91 -5.93
C THR A 144 25.03 11.62 -6.46
N GLU A 145 25.15 11.50 -7.79
CA GLU A 145 25.79 10.35 -8.43
C GLU A 145 27.29 10.28 -8.17
N ASP A 146 27.95 11.44 -8.09
CA ASP A 146 29.39 11.53 -7.89
C ASP A 146 29.84 10.91 -6.55
N SER A 147 28.98 11.01 -5.52
CA SER A 147 29.28 10.46 -4.19
C SER A 147 29.20 8.94 -4.12
N LEU A 148 28.61 8.26 -5.12
CA LEU A 148 28.57 6.79 -5.17
C LEU A 148 29.95 6.14 -5.37
N SER A 149 30.96 6.91 -5.78
CA SER A 149 32.35 6.44 -5.92
C SER A 149 33.06 6.22 -4.57
N ASP A 150 32.52 6.82 -3.49
CA ASP A 150 33.03 6.69 -2.12
C ASP A 150 31.89 6.20 -1.20
N PRO A 151 31.87 4.91 -0.81
CA PRO A 151 30.79 4.34 0.01
C PRO A 151 30.58 5.07 1.34
N GLU A 152 31.64 5.56 2.00
CA GLU A 152 31.53 6.28 3.27
C GLU A 152 30.73 7.58 3.11
N THR A 153 31.09 8.40 2.12
CA THR A 153 30.36 9.63 1.79
C THR A 153 28.93 9.32 1.37
N ALA A 154 28.71 8.25 0.59
CA ALA A 154 27.39 7.87 0.13
C ALA A 154 26.46 7.46 1.28
N PHE A 155 26.95 6.69 2.25
CA PHE A 155 26.19 6.32 3.44
C PHE A 155 25.86 7.53 4.30
N HIS A 156 26.82 8.44 4.50
CA HIS A 156 26.58 9.66 5.28
C HIS A 156 25.48 10.54 4.65
N LEU A 157 25.44 10.67 3.32
CA LEU A 157 24.37 11.39 2.63
C LEU A 157 23.01 10.69 2.78
N ALA A 158 22.98 9.35 2.70
CA ALA A 158 21.77 8.57 2.91
C ALA A 158 21.24 8.73 4.35
N GLU A 159 22.11 8.72 5.36
CA GLU A 159 21.77 8.98 6.76
C GLU A 159 21.12 10.35 6.94
N GLY A 160 21.71 11.40 6.40
CA GLY A 160 21.15 12.74 6.47
C GLY A 160 19.76 12.86 5.82
N GLU A 161 19.49 12.09 4.75
CA GLU A 161 18.15 12.07 4.15
C GLU A 161 17.15 11.24 4.96
N ILE A 162 17.58 10.19 5.65
CA ILE A 162 16.78 9.41 6.59
C ILE A 162 16.36 10.29 7.78
N GLU A 163 17.29 11.07 8.36
CA GLU A 163 17.00 12.03 9.42
C GLU A 163 15.96 13.07 9.01
N LYS A 164 16.15 13.70 7.84
CA LYS A 164 15.19 14.66 7.31
C LYS A 164 13.81 14.00 7.12
N THR A 165 13.77 12.76 6.66
CA THR A 165 12.52 12.01 6.49
C THR A 165 11.86 11.73 7.84
N CYS A 166 12.62 11.39 8.88
CA CYS A 166 12.11 11.23 10.24
C CYS A 166 11.47 12.52 10.77
N TRP A 167 12.09 13.67 10.51
CA TRP A 167 11.50 14.97 10.84
C TRP A 167 10.16 15.20 10.14
N PHE A 168 10.07 14.92 8.83
CA PHE A 168 8.80 15.03 8.08
C PHE A 168 7.71 14.09 8.63
N VAL A 169 8.08 12.87 9.01
CA VAL A 169 7.18 11.91 9.65
C VAL A 169 6.66 12.45 10.99
N SER A 170 7.55 13.06 11.80
CA SER A 170 7.17 13.67 13.08
C SER A 170 6.21 14.83 12.91
N GLU A 171 6.44 15.71 11.93
CA GLU A 171 5.51 16.80 11.59
C GLU A 171 4.17 16.32 11.06
N PHE A 172 4.18 15.25 10.25
CA PHE A 172 2.95 14.63 9.76
C PHE A 172 2.10 14.08 10.91
N TRP A 173 2.75 13.43 11.88
CA TRP A 173 2.08 12.97 13.10
C TRP A 173 1.51 14.12 13.93
N ARG A 174 2.29 15.17 14.15
CA ARG A 174 1.85 16.37 14.90
C ARG A 174 0.57 16.97 14.30
N LYS A 175 0.52 17.11 12.98
CA LYS A 175 -0.67 17.62 12.28
C LYS A 175 -1.88 16.68 12.41
N ALA A 176 -1.66 15.37 12.50
CA ALA A 176 -2.73 14.38 12.68
C ALA A 176 -3.49 14.58 14.01
N GLY A 177 -2.82 15.06 15.06
CA GLY A 177 -3.42 15.33 16.37
C GLY A 177 -4.58 16.32 16.34
N ASP A 178 -4.53 17.31 15.45
CA ASP A 178 -5.62 18.28 15.31
C ASP A 178 -6.95 17.64 14.90
N LEU A 179 -6.91 16.49 14.20
CA LEU A 179 -8.12 15.77 13.80
C LEU A 179 -8.80 15.04 14.96
N ILE A 180 -8.12 14.84 16.09
CA ILE A 180 -8.72 14.21 17.27
C ILE A 180 -9.74 15.15 17.89
N THR A 181 -9.42 16.44 18.01
CA THR A 181 -10.26 17.47 18.66
C THR A 181 -11.15 18.23 17.67
N LYS A 182 -10.66 18.46 16.45
CA LYS A 182 -11.29 19.32 15.45
C LYS A 182 -11.97 18.51 14.33
N ASN A 183 -13.02 19.08 13.75
CA ASN A 183 -13.63 18.61 12.51
C ASN A 183 -13.43 19.67 11.41
N PRO A 184 -12.22 19.75 10.82
CA PRO A 184 -11.98 20.69 9.73
C PRO A 184 -12.77 20.28 8.48
N ALA A 185 -12.82 21.16 7.48
CA ALA A 185 -13.41 20.80 6.19
C ALA A 185 -12.73 19.56 5.59
N VAL A 186 -13.48 18.68 4.94
CA VAL A 186 -12.96 17.42 4.34
C VAL A 186 -11.78 17.68 3.40
N GLY A 187 -11.79 18.82 2.66
CA GLY A 187 -10.68 19.23 1.82
C GLY A 187 -9.36 19.45 2.57
N ALA A 188 -9.41 19.93 3.83
CA ALA A 188 -8.21 20.09 4.67
C ALA A 188 -7.61 18.72 5.07
N VAL A 189 -8.45 17.70 5.31
CA VAL A 189 -7.99 16.33 5.55
C VAL A 189 -7.30 15.75 4.31
N MET A 190 -7.86 16.01 3.12
CA MET A 190 -7.26 15.56 1.86
C MET A 190 -5.90 16.23 1.61
N LEU A 191 -5.77 17.52 1.93
CA LEU A 191 -4.49 18.25 1.82
C LEU A 191 -3.45 17.69 2.81
N LEU A 192 -3.85 17.42 4.04
CA LEU A 192 -2.95 16.81 5.03
C LEU A 192 -2.42 15.44 4.54
N ARG A 193 -3.27 14.64 3.91
CA ARG A 193 -2.86 13.34 3.38
C ARG A 193 -1.84 13.43 2.24
N GLN A 194 -1.65 14.60 1.62
CA GLN A 194 -0.61 14.79 0.59
C GLN A 194 0.82 14.75 1.17
N ASP A 195 0.99 14.88 2.47
CA ASP A 195 2.30 14.74 3.12
C ASP A 195 2.83 13.29 3.01
N TYR A 196 1.96 12.27 2.99
CA TYR A 196 2.38 10.86 2.88
C TYR A 196 3.02 10.50 1.53
N PRO A 197 2.47 10.83 0.36
CA PRO A 197 3.16 10.67 -0.92
C PRO A 197 4.56 11.28 -0.95
N MET A 198 4.76 12.43 -0.31
CA MET A 198 6.07 13.07 -0.21
C MET A 198 7.04 12.23 0.64
N ILE A 199 6.63 11.77 1.83
CA ILE A 199 7.42 10.86 2.67
C ILE A 199 7.81 9.60 1.88
N ARG A 200 6.85 8.97 1.21
CA ARG A 200 7.09 7.78 0.40
C ARG A 200 8.08 8.04 -0.73
N GLN A 201 8.00 9.18 -1.41
CA GLN A 201 8.90 9.55 -2.49
C GLN A 201 10.33 9.75 -1.98
N ARG A 202 10.52 10.36 -0.79
CA ARG A 202 11.83 10.50 -0.14
C ARG A 202 12.41 9.13 0.20
N CYS A 203 11.63 8.26 0.84
CA CYS A 203 12.06 6.89 1.14
C CYS A 203 12.44 6.12 -0.13
N HIS A 204 11.70 6.29 -1.23
CA HIS A 204 12.02 5.67 -2.51
C HIS A 204 13.35 6.21 -3.09
N ALA A 205 13.60 7.52 -3.00
CA ALA A 205 14.86 8.11 -3.45
C ALA A 205 16.06 7.54 -2.67
N VAL A 206 15.95 7.44 -1.34
CA VAL A 206 16.97 6.81 -0.49
C VAL A 206 17.18 5.34 -0.87
N ASN A 207 16.13 4.55 -1.03
CA ASN A 207 16.25 3.14 -1.44
C ASN A 207 16.91 2.98 -2.80
N SER A 208 16.56 3.83 -3.77
CA SER A 208 17.15 3.83 -5.11
C SER A 208 18.64 4.19 -5.05
N TYR A 209 19.01 5.12 -4.19
CA TYR A 209 20.41 5.52 -3.97
C TYR A 209 21.21 4.40 -3.31
N LEU A 210 20.71 3.83 -2.21
CA LEU A 210 21.33 2.69 -1.52
C LEU A 210 21.53 1.47 -2.44
N SER A 211 20.55 1.19 -3.33
CA SER A 211 20.66 0.09 -4.31
C SER A 211 21.81 0.27 -5.30
N ARG A 212 22.23 1.52 -5.55
CA ARG A 212 23.35 1.84 -6.44
C ARG A 212 24.70 1.70 -5.75
N ILE A 213 24.77 1.93 -4.44
CA ILE A 213 25.99 1.72 -3.64
C ILE A 213 26.41 0.24 -3.69
N VAL A 214 25.45 -0.72 -3.64
CA VAL A 214 25.72 -2.17 -3.67
C VAL A 214 26.36 -2.65 -4.99
N GLN A 215 26.34 -1.84 -6.05
CA GLN A 215 27.03 -2.15 -7.31
C GLN A 215 28.56 -2.00 -7.20
N THR A 216 29.07 -1.45 -6.10
CA THR A 216 30.49 -1.40 -5.76
C THR A 216 30.88 -2.57 -4.85
N SER A 217 32.16 -2.90 -4.77
CA SER A 217 32.66 -3.95 -3.87
C SER A 217 32.68 -3.44 -2.43
N LEU A 218 31.68 -3.79 -1.63
CA LEU A 218 31.55 -3.40 -0.24
C LEU A 218 32.30 -4.38 0.70
N THR A 219 32.86 -3.85 1.76
CA THR A 219 33.38 -4.63 2.89
C THR A 219 32.24 -5.18 3.76
N PRO A 220 32.48 -6.21 4.61
CA PRO A 220 31.43 -6.72 5.53
C PRO A 220 30.84 -5.65 6.45
N SER A 221 31.63 -4.67 6.92
CA SER A 221 31.13 -3.56 7.75
C SER A 221 30.23 -2.58 6.97
N GLU A 222 30.58 -2.31 5.72
CA GLU A 222 29.76 -1.48 4.83
C GLU A 222 28.43 -2.17 4.46
N ILE A 223 28.45 -3.50 4.28
CA ILE A 223 27.22 -4.28 4.07
C ILE A 223 26.30 -4.16 5.29
N ALA A 224 26.81 -4.32 6.51
CA ALA A 224 26.03 -4.19 7.73
C ALA A 224 25.42 -2.77 7.85
N ARG A 225 26.19 -1.72 7.53
CA ARG A 225 25.70 -0.33 7.51
C ARG A 225 24.62 -0.11 6.44
N TRP A 226 24.80 -0.70 5.27
CA TRP A 226 23.79 -0.66 4.21
C TRP A 226 22.48 -1.32 4.64
N GLU A 227 22.54 -2.50 5.26
CA GLU A 227 21.38 -3.22 5.77
C GLU A 227 20.63 -2.38 6.83
N GLU A 228 21.36 -1.77 7.75
CA GLU A 228 20.81 -0.89 8.78
C GLU A 228 20.07 0.31 8.17
N LEU A 229 20.68 1.02 7.23
CA LEU A 229 20.08 2.19 6.58
C LEU A 229 18.85 1.82 5.76
N HIS A 230 18.92 0.69 5.04
CA HIS A 230 17.79 0.19 4.28
C HIS A 230 16.60 -0.15 5.19
N ALA A 231 16.85 -0.81 6.33
CA ALA A 231 15.82 -1.16 7.29
C ALA A 231 15.22 0.08 7.95
N LYS A 232 16.02 1.05 8.41
CA LYS A 232 15.55 2.33 8.97
C LYS A 232 14.66 3.09 7.99
N ASN A 233 15.05 3.14 6.73
CA ASN A 233 14.26 3.82 5.70
C ASN A 233 12.93 3.11 5.42
N ALA A 234 12.90 1.77 5.44
CA ALA A 234 11.68 0.97 5.31
C ALA A 234 10.71 1.20 6.49
N ASP A 235 11.24 1.30 7.71
CA ASP A 235 10.44 1.57 8.89
C ASP A 235 9.83 2.97 8.87
N LEU A 236 10.57 3.99 8.46
CA LEU A 236 10.03 5.36 8.28
C LEU A 236 8.90 5.39 7.25
N GLN A 237 9.03 4.67 6.15
CA GLN A 237 7.95 4.52 5.16
C GLN A 237 6.71 3.85 5.77
N SER A 238 6.91 2.80 6.56
CA SER A 238 5.85 2.07 7.26
C SER A 238 5.14 2.93 8.30
N ILE A 239 5.89 3.72 9.09
CA ILE A 239 5.36 4.68 10.05
C ILE A 239 4.50 5.73 9.34
N GLY A 240 5.01 6.34 8.27
CA GLY A 240 4.26 7.29 7.45
C GLY A 240 2.95 6.72 6.91
N HIS A 241 2.96 5.46 6.48
CA HIS A 241 1.77 4.75 6.03
C HIS A 241 0.72 4.54 7.14
N GLU A 242 1.15 4.15 8.34
CA GLU A 242 0.22 4.01 9.47
C GLU A 242 -0.36 5.36 9.90
N ILE A 243 0.41 6.46 9.84
CA ILE A 243 -0.08 7.81 10.10
C ILE A 243 -1.15 8.21 9.05
N ASP A 244 -0.90 7.98 7.76
CA ASP A 244 -1.91 8.24 6.71
C ASP A 244 -3.21 7.49 6.97
N LYS A 245 -3.13 6.23 7.42
CA LYS A 245 -4.32 5.46 7.79
C LYS A 245 -5.06 5.99 9.01
N VAL A 246 -4.34 6.55 10.00
CA VAL A 246 -4.97 7.26 11.14
C VAL A 246 -5.75 8.46 10.62
N ILE A 247 -5.12 9.30 9.80
CA ILE A 247 -5.73 10.50 9.23
C ILE A 247 -6.93 10.14 8.34
N ALA A 248 -6.79 9.10 7.50
CA ALA A 248 -7.89 8.62 6.66
C ALA A 248 -9.09 8.16 7.49
N GLY A 249 -8.83 7.38 8.57
CA GLY A 249 -9.87 6.91 9.47
C GLY A 249 -10.59 8.05 10.19
N LEU A 250 -9.84 9.02 10.73
CA LEU A 250 -10.40 10.21 11.34
C LEU A 250 -11.21 11.05 10.33
N GLY A 251 -10.69 11.24 9.12
CA GLY A 251 -11.37 11.97 8.07
C GLY A 251 -12.70 11.35 7.66
N GLU A 252 -12.74 10.03 7.48
CA GLU A 252 -13.91 9.31 6.96
C GLU A 252 -14.95 9.02 8.04
N HIS A 253 -14.53 8.64 9.23
CA HIS A 253 -15.44 8.18 10.28
C HIS A 253 -15.77 9.25 11.33
N LYS A 254 -14.96 10.30 11.47
CA LYS A 254 -15.20 11.41 12.38
C LYS A 254 -15.56 12.69 11.62
N VAL A 255 -14.63 13.23 10.85
CA VAL A 255 -14.79 14.54 10.19
C VAL A 255 -15.96 14.54 9.19
N LYS A 256 -16.01 13.58 8.26
CA LYS A 256 -17.07 13.48 7.24
C LYS A 256 -18.45 13.22 7.82
N LYS A 257 -18.53 12.55 8.98
CA LYS A 257 -19.77 12.21 9.67
C LYS A 257 -20.10 13.17 10.82
N GLU A 258 -19.32 14.23 10.99
CA GLU A 258 -19.46 15.24 12.05
C GLU A 258 -19.59 14.62 13.45
N ARG A 259 -18.84 13.54 13.72
CA ARG A 259 -18.81 12.86 15.01
C ARG A 259 -17.76 13.45 15.93
N PHE A 260 -17.99 13.32 17.24
CA PHE A 260 -17.06 13.76 18.27
C PHE A 260 -16.86 12.63 19.27
N PHE A 261 -15.64 12.44 19.72
CA PHE A 261 -15.36 11.56 20.86
C PHE A 261 -16.02 12.12 22.13
N ASP A 262 -16.27 11.28 23.10
CA ASP A 262 -16.58 11.71 24.46
C ASP A 262 -15.37 12.39 25.08
N GLU A 263 -15.55 13.24 26.10
CA GLU A 263 -14.50 14.07 26.70
C GLU A 263 -13.31 13.23 27.20
N GLN A 264 -13.60 12.11 27.87
CA GLN A 264 -12.56 11.22 28.38
C GLN A 264 -11.83 10.49 27.25
N GLY A 265 -12.56 10.01 26.22
CA GLY A 265 -11.98 9.36 25.07
C GLY A 265 -11.09 10.29 24.24
N GLU A 266 -11.50 11.56 24.06
CA GLU A 266 -10.69 12.59 23.40
C GLU A 266 -9.40 12.83 24.18
N LYS A 267 -9.46 13.00 25.49
CA LYS A 267 -8.30 13.19 26.36
C LYS A 267 -7.33 12.00 26.26
N GLU A 268 -7.83 10.78 26.36
CA GLU A 268 -7.03 9.56 26.27
C GLU A 268 -6.32 9.42 24.92
N LEU A 269 -7.01 9.72 23.81
CA LEU A 269 -6.42 9.71 22.47
C LEU A 269 -5.35 10.80 22.30
N LEU A 270 -5.56 12.00 22.86
CA LEU A 270 -4.56 13.07 22.85
C LEU A 270 -3.32 12.73 23.67
N GLU A 271 -3.49 12.12 24.84
CA GLU A 271 -2.36 11.64 25.64
C GLU A 271 -1.57 10.53 24.92
N ALA A 272 -2.27 9.61 24.26
CA ALA A 272 -1.64 8.58 23.45
C ALA A 272 -0.90 9.19 22.24
N HIS A 273 -1.51 10.20 21.57
CA HIS A 273 -0.87 10.95 20.48
C HIS A 273 0.41 11.67 20.98
N ALA A 274 0.37 12.31 22.14
CA ALA A 274 1.53 13.00 22.71
C ALA A 274 2.67 12.03 23.04
N ARG A 275 2.36 10.84 23.58
CA ARG A 275 3.36 9.80 23.83
C ARG A 275 4.05 9.34 22.53
N ILE A 276 3.31 9.15 21.45
CA ILE A 276 3.88 8.80 20.13
C ILE A 276 4.74 9.93 19.60
N ALA A 277 4.34 11.19 19.78
CA ALA A 277 5.15 12.35 19.39
C ALA A 277 6.49 12.40 20.16
N ASP A 278 6.52 12.06 21.46
CA ASP A 278 7.75 11.96 22.23
C ASP A 278 8.63 10.78 21.80
N ASP A 279 8.01 9.63 21.48
CA ASP A 279 8.72 8.48 20.94
C ASP A 279 9.36 8.82 19.57
N LEU A 280 8.66 9.48 18.66
CA LEU A 280 9.19 9.95 17.36
C LEU A 280 10.33 10.96 17.54
N LYS A 281 10.19 11.90 18.49
CA LYS A 281 11.26 12.84 18.81
C LYS A 281 12.49 12.10 19.34
N THR A 282 12.30 11.13 20.23
CA THR A 282 13.40 10.35 20.78
C THR A 282 14.07 9.50 19.68
N ALA A 283 13.30 8.96 18.72
CA ALA A 283 13.85 8.27 17.56
C ALA A 283 14.67 9.22 16.66
N LEU A 284 14.21 10.45 16.46
CA LEU A 284 14.98 11.48 15.75
C LEU A 284 16.29 11.81 16.46
N ASP A 285 16.22 12.04 17.78
CA ASP A 285 17.40 12.28 18.62
C ASP A 285 18.41 11.11 18.55
N TYR A 286 17.90 9.87 18.47
CA TYR A 286 18.73 8.67 18.27
C TYR A 286 19.41 8.63 16.89
N LEU A 287 18.69 8.94 15.83
CA LEU A 287 19.20 8.91 14.45
C LEU A 287 20.22 10.01 14.20
N SER A 288 20.03 11.22 14.80
CA SER A 288 20.86 12.40 14.59
C SER A 288 22.01 12.57 15.59
N ALA A 289 22.13 11.66 16.57
CA ALA A 289 23.15 11.80 17.60
C ALA A 289 24.55 11.36 17.09
N ASP A 290 25.47 12.31 16.94
CA ASP A 290 26.88 12.05 16.71
C ASP A 290 27.60 11.54 17.97
N ASP A 291 27.11 11.93 19.14
CA ASP A 291 27.65 11.54 20.44
C ASP A 291 27.14 10.15 20.87
N PRO A 292 28.00 9.14 21.04
CA PRO A 292 27.60 7.79 21.46
C PRO A 292 26.83 7.78 22.77
N VAL A 293 27.13 8.70 23.70
CA VAL A 293 26.44 8.76 25.01
C VAL A 293 24.97 9.22 24.82
N LYS A 294 24.74 10.22 23.98
CA LYS A 294 23.39 10.69 23.65
C LYS A 294 22.60 9.64 22.89
N ARG A 295 23.23 8.97 21.93
CA ARG A 295 22.63 7.86 21.17
C ARG A 295 22.19 6.74 22.09
N GLU A 296 23.03 6.30 23.01
CA GLU A 296 22.72 5.27 24.00
C GLU A 296 21.59 5.70 24.96
N ALA A 297 21.57 6.96 25.36
CA ALA A 297 20.50 7.50 26.21
C ALA A 297 19.13 7.47 25.49
N ALA A 298 19.07 7.89 24.21
CA ALA A 298 17.88 7.83 23.40
C ALA A 298 17.42 6.37 23.16
N HIS A 299 18.35 5.46 22.87
CA HIS A 299 18.07 4.03 22.75
C HIS A 299 17.42 3.46 24.02
N LYS A 300 18.03 3.69 25.19
CA LYS A 300 17.47 3.23 26.48
C LYS A 300 16.08 3.78 26.75
N LYS A 301 15.84 5.05 26.39
CA LYS A 301 14.52 5.67 26.52
C LYS A 301 13.48 4.95 25.64
N LEU A 302 13.79 4.67 24.35
CA LEU A 302 12.88 3.93 23.45
C LEU A 302 12.61 2.51 23.96
N LEU A 303 13.62 1.78 24.41
CA LEU A 303 13.43 0.44 24.99
C LEU A 303 12.57 0.44 26.27
N ALA A 304 12.67 1.50 27.09
CA ALA A 304 11.82 1.63 28.26
C ALA A 304 10.34 1.84 27.92
N THR A 305 10.05 2.61 26.87
CA THR A 305 8.66 2.82 26.42
C THR A 305 8.03 1.55 25.88
N ARG A 306 8.81 0.66 25.27
CA ARG A 306 8.34 -0.63 24.75
C ARG A 306 7.76 -1.53 25.86
N LYS A 307 8.39 -1.55 27.05
CA LYS A 307 7.94 -2.40 28.16
C LYS A 307 6.55 -2.05 28.68
N THR A 308 6.13 -0.79 28.55
CA THR A 308 4.83 -0.29 29.02
C THR A 308 3.75 -0.24 27.91
N LEU A 309 4.09 -0.65 26.69
CA LEU A 309 3.23 -0.53 25.52
C LEU A 309 1.89 -1.26 25.69
N ASN A 310 1.96 -2.55 26.03
CA ASN A 310 0.77 -3.39 26.16
C ASN A 310 -0.14 -2.97 27.31
N ASP A 311 0.42 -2.58 28.45
CA ASP A 311 -0.36 -2.19 29.65
C ASP A 311 -1.13 -0.89 29.38
N ASN A 312 -0.47 0.10 28.77
CA ASN A 312 -1.11 1.38 28.42
C ASN A 312 -2.28 1.19 27.45
N GLU A 313 -2.14 0.30 26.46
CA GLU A 313 -3.18 0.06 25.48
C GLU A 313 -4.35 -0.72 26.04
N LEU A 314 -4.07 -1.73 26.86
CA LEU A 314 -5.12 -2.48 27.53
C LEU A 314 -5.96 -1.56 28.43
N ALA A 315 -5.32 -0.64 29.15
CA ALA A 315 -6.01 0.37 29.97
C ALA A 315 -6.91 1.28 29.12
N LEU A 316 -6.45 1.73 27.93
CA LEU A 316 -7.25 2.55 27.01
C LEU A 316 -8.48 1.79 26.51
N VAL A 317 -8.31 0.52 26.11
CA VAL A 317 -9.42 -0.34 25.66
C VAL A 317 -10.42 -0.57 26.79
N GLN A 318 -9.96 -0.88 27.99
CA GLN A 318 -10.81 -1.10 29.16
C GLN A 318 -11.61 0.14 29.52
N SER A 319 -10.95 1.31 29.60
CA SER A 319 -11.61 2.60 29.87
C SER A 319 -12.68 2.92 28.83
N HIS A 320 -12.41 2.68 27.54
CA HIS A 320 -13.40 2.85 26.48
C HIS A 320 -14.59 1.89 26.64
N MET A 321 -14.35 0.60 26.91
CA MET A 321 -15.42 -0.39 27.09
C MET A 321 -16.28 -0.10 28.31
N ASP A 322 -15.71 0.46 29.39
CA ASP A 322 -16.46 0.90 30.55
C ASP A 322 -17.42 2.05 30.22
N ARG A 323 -17.03 3.00 29.37
CA ARG A 323 -17.91 4.09 28.92
C ARG A 323 -19.04 3.56 28.03
N VAL A 324 -18.72 2.67 27.10
CA VAL A 324 -19.74 1.98 26.26
C VAL A 324 -20.73 1.22 27.11
N SER A 325 -20.27 0.49 28.14
CA SER A 325 -21.16 -0.29 29.04
C SER A 325 -22.08 0.58 29.90
N ARG A 326 -21.67 1.81 30.22
CA ARG A 326 -22.50 2.81 30.93
C ARG A 326 -23.50 3.52 30.02
N GLY A 327 -23.49 3.23 28.72
CA GLY A 327 -24.43 3.81 27.75
C GLY A 327 -24.04 5.20 27.26
N ASP A 328 -22.74 5.60 27.35
CA ASP A 328 -22.29 6.87 26.77
C ASP A 328 -22.49 6.87 25.25
N PHE A 329 -23.39 7.71 24.78
CA PHE A 329 -23.81 7.76 23.39
C PHE A 329 -22.64 8.06 22.44
N LYS A 330 -21.77 9.04 22.79
CA LYS A 330 -20.62 9.38 21.94
C LYS A 330 -19.58 8.26 21.92
N ALA A 331 -19.33 7.60 23.05
CA ALA A 331 -18.45 6.46 23.13
C ALA A 331 -18.98 5.29 22.26
N ILE A 332 -20.29 5.01 22.29
CA ILE A 332 -20.93 3.99 21.45
C ILE A 332 -20.82 4.36 19.96
N GLU A 333 -21.17 5.59 19.60
CA GLU A 333 -21.17 6.07 18.21
C GLU A 333 -19.78 6.03 17.56
N THR A 334 -18.72 6.29 18.35
CA THR A 334 -17.34 6.32 17.85
C THR A 334 -16.55 5.05 18.17
N SER A 335 -17.17 4.03 18.78
CA SER A 335 -16.47 2.85 19.33
C SER A 335 -15.57 2.14 18.32
N ALA A 336 -16.09 1.85 17.12
CA ALA A 336 -15.29 1.19 16.08
C ALA A 336 -14.06 2.00 15.67
N LEU A 337 -14.19 3.32 15.56
CA LEU A 337 -13.08 4.21 15.24
C LEU A 337 -12.08 4.29 16.40
N HIS A 338 -12.58 4.43 17.64
CA HIS A 338 -11.74 4.54 18.84
C HIS A 338 -10.83 3.32 18.98
N ILE A 339 -11.38 2.12 18.91
CA ILE A 339 -10.62 0.85 18.96
C ILE A 339 -9.64 0.73 17.78
N ALA A 340 -10.07 1.13 16.57
CA ALA A 340 -9.19 1.12 15.41
C ALA A 340 -7.98 2.07 15.60
N LEU A 341 -8.17 3.25 16.20
CA LEU A 341 -7.10 4.20 16.50
C LEU A 341 -6.12 3.65 17.54
N ILE A 342 -6.61 3.07 18.65
CA ILE A 342 -5.74 2.44 19.67
C ILE A 342 -4.85 1.38 19.01
N ASN A 343 -5.42 0.50 18.18
CA ASN A 343 -4.66 -0.53 17.47
C ASN A 343 -3.62 0.04 16.48
N ARG A 344 -3.91 1.19 15.84
CA ARG A 344 -2.95 1.86 14.96
C ARG A 344 -1.84 2.55 15.75
N PHE A 345 -2.18 3.18 16.87
CA PHE A 345 -1.21 3.78 17.78
C PHE A 345 -0.21 2.75 18.31
N ARG A 346 -0.68 1.55 18.63
CA ARG A 346 0.19 0.42 18.99
C ARG A 346 1.18 0.09 17.87
N ARG A 347 0.67 -0.08 16.63
CA ARG A 347 1.53 -0.38 15.48
C ARG A 347 2.57 0.71 15.23
N LEU A 348 2.17 1.99 15.33
CA LEU A 348 3.10 3.11 15.22
C LEU A 348 4.22 3.02 16.26
N ARG A 349 3.88 2.83 17.53
CA ARG A 349 4.88 2.73 18.60
C ARG A 349 5.79 1.51 18.43
N THR A 350 5.26 0.38 17.98
CA THR A 350 6.09 -0.80 17.66
C THR A 350 7.11 -0.44 16.58
N LYS A 351 6.68 0.17 15.48
CA LYS A 351 7.57 0.56 14.38
C LYS A 351 8.60 1.61 14.78
N ILE A 352 8.22 2.59 15.61
CA ILE A 352 9.16 3.58 16.13
C ILE A 352 10.24 2.91 17.01
N ASN A 353 9.88 1.93 17.81
CA ASN A 353 10.85 1.18 18.62
C ASN A 353 11.78 0.30 17.77
N GLU A 354 11.29 -0.26 16.66
CA GLU A 354 12.10 -1.03 15.71
C GLU A 354 13.22 -0.19 15.08
N LEU A 355 13.02 1.13 14.86
CA LEU A 355 14.08 2.03 14.42
C LEU A 355 15.32 2.06 15.34
N ALA A 356 15.14 1.75 16.62
CA ALA A 356 16.22 1.73 17.61
C ALA A 356 16.87 0.35 17.79
N GLU A 357 16.22 -0.74 17.34
CA GLU A 357 16.72 -2.10 17.51
C GLU A 357 17.76 -2.53 16.48
N LEU A 358 17.85 -1.81 15.35
CA LEU A 358 18.70 -2.15 14.21
C LEU A 358 20.18 -1.71 14.37
N SER A 359 20.58 -1.28 15.56
CA SER A 359 21.99 -0.98 15.85
C SER A 359 22.70 -2.27 16.28
N PHE A 360 23.47 -2.82 15.38
CA PHE A 360 24.41 -3.91 15.63
C PHE A 360 25.73 -3.41 16.17
#